data_fe38c7d3395b32edb992368d7a866df4
#
_entry.id   fe38c7d3395b32edb992368d7a866df4
#
_cell.length_a   1.000
_cell.length_b   1.000
_cell.length_c   1.000
_cell.angle_alpha   90.00
_cell.angle_beta   90.00
_cell.angle_gamma   90.00
#
_symmetry.space_group_name_H-M   'P 1'
#
loop_
_entity.id
_entity.type
_entity.pdbx_description
1 polymer ?
#
loop_
_entity_poly.entity_id
_entity_poly.type
_entity_poly.pdbx_seq_one_letter_code
_entity_poly.pdbx_strand_id
1 'polypeptide(L)'
;MSNVNEVKEFDAVIIGAGFAGIYQLLKLRRLGLNVIILEKADQIGGTWHWNRYPGARCDIPSLEYSYQFDESLQQEWNWTEKYSAQPEILEYLNHVADRFELRDGIQFEEEVQSAKFNEDNLKWNLSTNKSRYQAKFCIFATGCLSIPNKPNFDGIENFEGKLLQTSNWPHEEQDFTEQKIAIIGTGSSAIQSIPIIAEQAEELYVFQRTPNYSIPSNNGPMDKSCLLYTSPSPRD
;
A
#
# COMPACT_ATOMS: atom_id res chain seq x y z
N MET A 1 23.07 -19.36 13.45
CA MET A 1 23.49 -17.96 13.63
C MET A 1 24.04 -17.51 12.29
N SER A 2 23.26 -16.82 11.49
CA SER A 2 23.70 -16.31 10.20
C SER A 2 24.71 -15.18 10.44
N ASN A 3 25.82 -15.21 9.70
CA ASN A 3 26.88 -14.22 9.77
C ASN A 3 26.34 -12.84 9.36
N VAL A 4 26.12 -11.95 10.31
CA VAL A 4 25.63 -10.57 10.12
C VAL A 4 26.59 -9.70 9.25
N ASN A 5 27.75 -10.26 8.85
CA ASN A 5 28.78 -9.56 8.11
C ASN A 5 28.80 -9.83 6.60
N GLU A 6 27.97 -10.75 6.10
CA GLU A 6 27.94 -11.06 4.67
C GLU A 6 27.10 -10.02 3.92
N VAL A 7 27.72 -9.36 2.93
CA VAL A 7 27.06 -8.38 2.06
C VAL A 7 26.43 -9.14 0.88
N LYS A 8 25.13 -9.03 0.72
CA LYS A 8 24.40 -9.63 -0.40
C LYS A 8 24.46 -8.71 -1.62
N GLU A 9 24.94 -9.22 -2.74
CA GLU A 9 25.10 -8.43 -3.97
C GLU A 9 24.00 -8.67 -4.98
N PHE A 10 23.49 -7.56 -5.56
CA PHE A 10 22.46 -7.55 -6.60
C PHE A 10 22.79 -6.52 -7.69
N ASP A 11 22.16 -6.64 -8.86
CA ASP A 11 22.21 -5.57 -9.86
C ASP A 11 21.34 -4.41 -9.41
N ALA A 12 20.16 -4.69 -8.86
CA ALA A 12 19.26 -3.69 -8.33
C ALA A 12 18.62 -4.11 -7.01
N VAL A 13 18.50 -3.16 -6.09
CA VAL A 13 17.69 -3.28 -4.87
C VAL A 13 16.51 -2.31 -4.98
N ILE A 14 15.31 -2.82 -4.74
CA ILE A 14 14.07 -2.04 -4.71
C ILE A 14 13.62 -1.95 -3.25
N ILE A 15 13.21 -0.76 -2.80
CA ILE A 15 12.73 -0.52 -1.44
C ILE A 15 11.22 -0.35 -1.48
N GLY A 16 10.48 -1.33 -0.95
CA GLY A 16 9.02 -1.37 -0.87
C GLY A 16 8.35 -2.29 -1.89
N ALA A 17 7.42 -3.13 -1.42
CA ALA A 17 6.63 -4.10 -2.19
C ALA A 17 5.18 -3.67 -2.43
N GLY A 18 4.96 -2.38 -2.72
CA GLY A 18 3.70 -1.85 -3.24
C GLY A 18 3.61 -1.98 -4.77
N PHE A 19 2.62 -1.33 -5.38
CA PHE A 19 2.42 -1.33 -6.85
C PHE A 19 3.70 -1.03 -7.64
N ALA A 20 4.43 0.01 -7.27
CA ALA A 20 5.65 0.40 -7.98
C ALA A 20 6.74 -0.67 -7.86
N GLY A 21 6.97 -1.20 -6.65
CA GLY A 21 8.02 -2.19 -6.41
C GLY A 21 7.77 -3.51 -7.13
N ILE A 22 6.55 -4.03 -7.07
CA ILE A 22 6.14 -5.26 -7.76
C ILE A 22 6.35 -5.13 -9.27
N TYR A 23 5.93 -4.00 -9.85
CA TYR A 23 6.14 -3.74 -11.28
C TYR A 23 7.62 -3.64 -11.65
N GLN A 24 8.43 -2.93 -10.85
CA GLN A 24 9.87 -2.80 -11.08
C GLN A 24 10.58 -4.15 -11.00
N LEU A 25 10.25 -5.00 -10.02
CA LEU A 25 10.81 -6.34 -9.91
C LEU A 25 10.56 -7.15 -11.18
N LEU A 26 9.30 -7.18 -11.64
CA LEU A 26 8.92 -7.87 -12.88
C LEU A 26 9.72 -7.36 -14.09
N LYS A 27 9.77 -6.04 -14.27
CA LYS A 27 10.42 -5.43 -15.43
C LYS A 27 11.93 -5.68 -15.44
N LEU A 28 12.59 -5.52 -14.32
CA LEU A 28 14.03 -5.69 -14.22
C LEU A 28 14.45 -7.16 -14.36
N ARG A 29 13.64 -8.10 -13.82
CA ARG A 29 13.86 -9.55 -14.05
C ARG A 29 13.71 -9.93 -15.53
N ARG A 30 12.74 -9.36 -16.24
CA ARG A 30 12.60 -9.57 -17.68
C ARG A 30 13.82 -9.05 -18.50
N LEU A 31 14.58 -8.13 -17.94
CA LEU A 31 15.85 -7.67 -18.51
C LEU A 31 17.06 -8.55 -18.12
N GLY A 32 16.83 -9.62 -17.38
CA GLY A 32 17.87 -10.55 -16.93
C GLY A 32 18.71 -10.06 -15.74
N LEU A 33 18.24 -9.03 -15.04
CA LEU A 33 18.95 -8.51 -13.87
C LEU A 33 18.65 -9.34 -12.62
N ASN A 34 19.67 -9.49 -11.75
CA ASN A 34 19.52 -10.04 -10.41
C ASN A 34 18.96 -8.94 -9.48
N VAL A 35 17.70 -9.08 -9.06
CA VAL A 35 16.94 -8.03 -8.36
C VAL A 35 16.27 -8.57 -7.12
N ILE A 36 16.27 -7.76 -6.06
CA ILE A 36 15.58 -8.03 -4.80
C ILE A 36 14.73 -6.84 -4.39
N ILE A 37 13.55 -7.09 -3.81
CA ILE A 37 12.78 -6.11 -3.05
C ILE A 37 13.07 -6.30 -1.56
N LEU A 38 13.26 -5.19 -0.85
CA LEU A 38 13.29 -5.14 0.61
C LEU A 38 11.99 -4.48 1.08
N GLU A 39 11.17 -5.24 1.80
CA GLU A 39 9.87 -4.81 2.31
C GLU A 39 9.86 -4.86 3.84
N LYS A 40 9.43 -3.76 4.45
CA LYS A 40 9.31 -3.64 5.91
C LYS A 40 8.19 -4.50 6.47
N ALA A 41 7.09 -4.64 5.74
CA ALA A 41 5.95 -5.43 6.13
C ALA A 41 6.24 -6.95 6.04
N ASP A 42 5.37 -7.74 6.61
CA ASP A 42 5.36 -9.20 6.51
C ASP A 42 4.78 -9.73 5.20
N GLN A 43 4.19 -8.82 4.37
CA GLN A 43 3.60 -9.16 3.08
C GLN A 43 3.63 -7.98 2.11
N ILE A 44 3.26 -8.24 0.87
CA ILE A 44 3.13 -7.21 -0.17
C ILE A 44 1.89 -6.33 0.08
N GLY A 45 1.85 -5.18 -0.59
CA GLY A 45 0.65 -4.35 -0.62
C GLY A 45 0.91 -2.85 -0.49
N GLY A 46 2.01 -2.44 0.15
CA GLY A 46 2.33 -1.03 0.36
C GLY A 46 1.19 -0.30 1.04
N THR A 47 0.64 0.73 0.39
CA THR A 47 -0.51 1.49 0.91
C THR A 47 -1.67 0.58 1.33
N TRP A 48 -1.97 -0.46 0.57
CA TRP A 48 -3.11 -1.35 0.80
C TRP A 48 -2.86 -2.42 1.86
N HIS A 49 -1.62 -2.63 2.24
CA HIS A 49 -1.26 -3.40 3.41
C HIS A 49 -1.48 -2.58 4.71
N TRP A 50 -1.07 -1.31 4.71
CA TRP A 50 -1.08 -0.48 5.91
C TRP A 50 -2.42 0.23 6.16
N ASN A 51 -3.11 0.69 5.11
CA ASN A 51 -4.35 1.46 5.22
C ASN A 51 -5.57 0.56 5.09
N ARG A 52 -5.97 -0.06 6.19
CA ARG A 52 -7.09 -1.01 6.29
C ARG A 52 -8.22 -0.55 7.21
N TYR A 53 -8.32 0.77 7.42
CA TYR A 53 -9.41 1.36 8.19
C TYR A 53 -10.78 1.04 7.56
N PRO A 54 -11.88 1.08 8.35
CA PRO A 54 -13.22 0.80 7.83
C PRO A 54 -13.58 1.66 6.62
N GLY A 55 -14.04 1.05 5.55
CA GLY A 55 -14.39 1.73 4.32
C GLY A 55 -13.23 2.16 3.43
N ALA A 56 -11.99 1.80 3.75
CA ALA A 56 -10.81 2.12 2.94
C ALA A 56 -10.99 1.65 1.49
N ARG A 57 -10.85 2.56 0.55
CA ARG A 57 -11.01 2.30 -0.90
C ARG A 57 -10.22 3.27 -1.76
N CYS A 58 -9.99 2.90 -3.00
CA CYS A 58 -9.40 3.79 -3.97
C CYS A 58 -10.43 4.82 -4.46
N ASP A 59 -9.98 6.03 -4.69
CA ASP A 59 -10.76 7.14 -5.29
C ASP A 59 -10.47 7.31 -6.80
N ILE A 60 -9.70 6.39 -7.37
CA ILE A 60 -9.47 6.24 -8.81
C ILE A 60 -10.24 5.00 -9.28
N PRO A 61 -10.87 5.04 -10.47
CA PRO A 61 -11.57 3.88 -11.03
C PRO A 61 -10.68 2.64 -11.10
N SER A 62 -11.23 1.49 -10.72
CA SER A 62 -10.49 0.24 -10.58
C SER A 62 -9.72 -0.18 -11.83
N LEU A 63 -10.29 0.05 -13.02
CA LEU A 63 -9.64 -0.26 -14.29
C LEU A 63 -8.41 0.63 -14.56
N GLU A 64 -8.45 1.89 -14.11
CA GLU A 64 -7.32 2.81 -14.21
C GLU A 64 -6.27 2.53 -13.13
N TYR A 65 -6.71 2.01 -11.98
CA TYR A 65 -5.84 1.62 -10.86
C TYR A 65 -5.31 0.18 -10.99
N SER A 66 -5.18 -0.32 -12.21
CA SER A 66 -4.71 -1.66 -12.56
C SER A 66 -3.45 -1.60 -13.39
N TYR A 67 -2.68 -2.67 -13.39
CA TYR A 67 -1.55 -2.79 -14.30
C TYR A 67 -2.01 -2.98 -15.75
N GLN A 68 -1.37 -2.25 -16.65
CA GLN A 68 -1.68 -2.22 -18.08
C GLN A 68 -0.64 -2.99 -18.93
N PHE A 69 0.34 -3.64 -18.31
CA PHE A 69 1.50 -4.22 -19.00
C PHE A 69 1.27 -5.62 -19.59
N ASP A 70 0.13 -6.24 -19.28
CA ASP A 70 -0.19 -7.61 -19.68
C ASP A 70 -1.68 -7.73 -19.95
N GLU A 71 -2.03 -7.97 -21.20
CA GLU A 71 -3.43 -8.04 -21.67
C GLU A 71 -4.17 -9.22 -21.02
N SER A 72 -3.51 -10.37 -20.86
CA SER A 72 -4.15 -11.54 -20.26
C SER A 72 -4.45 -11.33 -18.78
N LEU A 73 -3.60 -10.61 -18.05
CA LEU A 73 -3.89 -10.18 -16.67
C LEU A 73 -5.13 -9.29 -16.61
N GLN A 74 -5.28 -8.36 -17.55
CA GLN A 74 -6.44 -7.46 -17.59
C GLN A 74 -7.75 -8.21 -17.88
N GLN A 75 -7.69 -9.26 -18.68
CA GLN A 75 -8.86 -10.10 -19.00
C GLN A 75 -9.20 -11.10 -17.90
N GLU A 76 -8.21 -11.54 -17.14
CA GLU A 76 -8.36 -12.53 -16.07
C GLU A 76 -8.94 -11.93 -14.79
N TRP A 77 -8.53 -10.70 -14.42
CA TRP A 77 -8.97 -10.04 -13.20
C TRP A 77 -10.29 -9.28 -13.42
N ASN A 78 -11.29 -9.60 -12.61
CA ASN A 78 -12.59 -8.95 -12.65
C ASN A 78 -12.83 -8.15 -11.36
N TRP A 79 -12.76 -6.84 -11.45
CA TRP A 79 -13.09 -5.94 -10.35
C TRP A 79 -14.59 -6.02 -10.03
N THR A 80 -14.93 -6.01 -8.74
CA THR A 80 -16.33 -6.07 -8.28
C THR A 80 -17.01 -4.72 -8.32
N GLU A 81 -16.26 -3.64 -8.09
CA GLU A 81 -16.78 -2.27 -8.04
C GLU A 81 -15.99 -1.31 -8.90
N LYS A 82 -16.64 -0.20 -9.30
CA LYS A 82 -16.01 0.90 -10.04
C LYS A 82 -14.84 1.50 -9.26
N TYR A 83 -14.99 1.65 -7.96
CA TYR A 83 -13.93 2.09 -7.03
C TYR A 83 -13.76 1.01 -5.96
N SER A 84 -12.80 0.16 -6.15
CA SER A 84 -12.59 -1.04 -5.32
C SER A 84 -12.16 -0.70 -3.90
N ALA A 85 -12.63 -1.53 -2.97
CA ALA A 85 -12.23 -1.49 -1.59
C ALA A 85 -10.81 -2.04 -1.37
N GLN A 86 -10.21 -1.68 -0.25
CA GLN A 86 -8.86 -2.09 0.15
C GLN A 86 -8.61 -3.60 0.06
N PRO A 87 -9.50 -4.49 0.54
CA PRO A 87 -9.24 -5.94 0.48
C PRO A 87 -9.07 -6.46 -0.94
N GLU A 88 -9.93 -6.01 -1.86
CA GLU A 88 -9.86 -6.45 -3.27
C GLU A 88 -8.60 -5.94 -3.97
N ILE A 89 -8.15 -4.72 -3.66
CA ILE A 89 -6.90 -4.18 -4.22
C ILE A 89 -5.69 -4.95 -3.69
N LEU A 90 -5.70 -5.32 -2.41
CA LEU A 90 -4.65 -6.14 -1.83
C LEU A 90 -4.63 -7.56 -2.44
N GLU A 91 -5.80 -8.14 -2.66
CA GLU A 91 -5.95 -9.43 -3.35
C GLU A 91 -5.43 -9.37 -4.79
N TYR A 92 -5.73 -8.30 -5.51
CA TYR A 92 -5.19 -8.07 -6.86
C TYR A 92 -3.65 -8.05 -6.87
N LEU A 93 -3.02 -7.33 -5.94
CA LEU A 93 -1.55 -7.31 -5.84
C LEU A 93 -0.96 -8.68 -5.53
N ASN A 94 -1.62 -9.45 -4.65
CA ASN A 94 -1.24 -10.82 -4.35
C ASN A 94 -1.37 -11.71 -5.58
N HIS A 95 -2.49 -11.62 -6.29
CA HIS A 95 -2.71 -12.34 -7.55
C HIS A 95 -1.60 -12.04 -8.58
N VAL A 96 -1.25 -10.77 -8.76
CA VAL A 96 -0.16 -10.38 -9.68
C VAL A 96 1.19 -10.98 -9.24
N ALA A 97 1.51 -10.91 -7.95
CA ALA A 97 2.77 -11.45 -7.45
C ALA A 97 2.87 -12.97 -7.63
N ASP A 98 1.78 -13.69 -7.43
CA ASP A 98 1.71 -15.14 -7.60
C ASP A 98 1.75 -15.54 -9.08
N ARG A 99 0.97 -14.86 -9.90
CA ARG A 99 0.88 -15.13 -11.35
C ARG A 99 2.22 -14.96 -12.08
N PHE A 100 3.02 -14.01 -11.64
CA PHE A 100 4.34 -13.74 -12.23
C PHE A 100 5.50 -14.28 -11.39
N GLU A 101 5.24 -15.13 -10.39
CA GLU A 101 6.24 -15.79 -9.54
C GLU A 101 7.25 -14.80 -8.93
N LEU A 102 6.72 -13.69 -8.35
CA LEU A 102 7.59 -12.61 -7.87
C LEU A 102 7.99 -12.74 -6.39
N ARG A 103 7.32 -13.62 -5.62
CA ARG A 103 7.52 -13.69 -4.16
C ARG A 103 8.92 -14.07 -3.74
N ASP A 104 9.61 -14.91 -4.51
CA ASP A 104 11.00 -15.32 -4.25
C ASP A 104 12.01 -14.17 -4.35
N GLY A 105 11.61 -13.07 -5.01
CA GLY A 105 12.40 -11.84 -5.12
C GLY A 105 12.08 -10.80 -4.06
N ILE A 106 11.37 -11.15 -2.99
CA ILE A 106 10.98 -10.21 -1.95
C ILE A 106 11.48 -10.71 -0.59
N GLN A 107 12.20 -9.85 0.12
CA GLN A 107 12.55 -10.07 1.53
C GLN A 107 11.60 -9.27 2.39
N PHE A 108 10.75 -9.98 3.12
CA PHE A 108 9.80 -9.39 4.07
C PHE A 108 10.41 -9.12 5.44
N GLU A 109 9.79 -8.23 6.20
CA GLU A 109 10.27 -7.78 7.52
C GLU A 109 11.72 -7.25 7.48
N GLU A 110 12.11 -6.69 6.34
CA GLU A 110 13.44 -6.19 6.05
C GLU A 110 13.39 -4.67 5.87
N GLU A 111 13.46 -3.94 7.00
CA GLU A 111 13.39 -2.49 7.02
C GLU A 111 14.74 -1.85 6.66
N VAL A 112 14.77 -1.09 5.57
CA VAL A 112 15.97 -0.34 5.17
C VAL A 112 16.17 0.85 6.11
N GLN A 113 17.29 0.85 6.81
CA GLN A 113 17.67 1.89 7.76
C GLN A 113 18.59 2.93 7.13
N SER A 114 19.40 2.53 6.16
CA SER A 114 20.23 3.45 5.40
C SER A 114 20.50 2.95 3.98
N ALA A 115 20.62 3.90 3.04
CA ALA A 115 21.06 3.67 1.68
C ALA A 115 22.06 4.78 1.31
N LYS A 116 23.31 4.40 1.02
CA LYS A 116 24.40 5.36 0.72
C LYS A 116 25.06 4.95 -0.58
N PHE A 117 25.16 5.90 -1.50
CA PHE A 117 25.94 5.70 -2.71
C PHE A 117 27.43 5.85 -2.39
N ASN A 118 28.23 4.93 -2.90
CA ASN A 118 29.68 4.96 -2.79
C ASN A 118 30.26 5.32 -4.15
N GLU A 119 30.88 6.49 -4.24
CA GLU A 119 31.44 7.04 -5.47
C GLU A 119 32.71 6.30 -5.92
N ASP A 120 33.45 5.66 -5.02
CA ASP A 120 34.70 4.95 -5.35
C ASP A 120 34.42 3.69 -6.17
N ASN A 121 33.34 2.94 -5.84
CA ASN A 121 32.99 1.70 -6.53
C ASN A 121 31.68 1.79 -7.32
N LEU A 122 31.04 2.96 -7.35
CA LEU A 122 29.80 3.26 -8.06
C LEU A 122 28.64 2.31 -7.70
N LYS A 123 28.55 1.94 -6.40
CA LYS A 123 27.50 1.08 -5.89
C LYS A 123 26.77 1.70 -4.72
N TRP A 124 25.52 1.33 -4.57
CA TRP A 124 24.72 1.60 -3.39
C TRP A 124 25.05 0.57 -2.30
N ASN A 125 25.28 1.06 -1.08
CA ASN A 125 25.41 0.25 0.12
C ASN A 125 24.18 0.49 0.98
N LEU A 126 23.43 -0.59 1.24
CA LEU A 126 22.21 -0.53 2.06
C LEU A 126 22.43 -1.33 3.34
N SER A 127 21.90 -0.82 4.44
CA SER A 127 21.77 -1.56 5.69
C SER A 127 20.31 -1.63 6.11
N THR A 128 19.92 -2.78 6.62
CA THR A 128 18.58 -3.05 7.13
C THR A 128 18.67 -3.44 8.60
N ASN A 129 17.53 -3.74 9.21
CA ASN A 129 17.45 -4.33 10.54
C ASN A 129 18.05 -5.75 10.63
N LYS A 130 18.26 -6.44 9.50
CA LYS A 130 18.70 -7.85 9.46
C LYS A 130 19.99 -8.07 8.68
N SER A 131 20.24 -7.34 7.62
CA SER A 131 21.26 -7.66 6.62
C SER A 131 21.93 -6.41 6.00
N ARG A 132 22.96 -6.66 5.19
CA ARG A 132 23.61 -5.63 4.36
C ARG A 132 23.52 -6.02 2.89
N TYR A 133 23.30 -5.01 2.04
CA TYR A 133 23.15 -5.19 0.60
C TYR A 133 24.04 -4.22 -0.16
N GLN A 134 24.48 -4.66 -1.34
CA GLN A 134 25.18 -3.81 -2.29
C GLN A 134 24.57 -3.99 -3.68
N ALA A 135 24.34 -2.88 -4.41
CA ALA A 135 23.78 -2.94 -5.75
C ALA A 135 24.24 -1.78 -6.63
N LYS A 136 24.21 -1.94 -7.95
CA LYS A 136 24.45 -0.85 -8.89
C LYS A 136 23.30 0.16 -8.88
N PHE A 137 22.06 -0.32 -8.73
CA PHE A 137 20.87 0.51 -8.74
C PHE A 137 20.11 0.35 -7.43
N CYS A 138 19.63 1.47 -6.89
CA CYS A 138 18.73 1.50 -5.74
C CYS A 138 17.46 2.26 -6.16
N ILE A 139 16.30 1.57 -6.09
CA ILE A 139 15.01 2.11 -6.52
C ILE A 139 14.14 2.31 -5.30
N PHE A 140 13.80 3.56 -5.01
CA PHE A 140 12.92 3.92 -3.90
C PHE A 140 11.46 3.84 -4.34
N ALA A 141 10.83 2.69 -4.10
CA ALA A 141 9.40 2.45 -4.34
C ALA A 141 8.58 2.61 -3.05
N THR A 142 8.99 3.54 -2.20
CA THR A 142 8.50 3.70 -0.82
C THR A 142 7.10 4.31 -0.71
N GLY A 143 6.57 4.86 -1.80
CA GLY A 143 5.29 5.58 -1.77
C GLY A 143 5.34 6.87 -0.95
N CYS A 144 4.19 7.50 -0.77
CA CYS A 144 4.06 8.76 -0.03
C CYS A 144 3.25 8.63 1.28
N LEU A 145 2.65 7.46 1.55
CA LEU A 145 1.76 7.21 2.70
C LEU A 145 2.31 6.16 3.68
N SER A 146 3.61 5.84 3.61
CA SER A 146 4.20 4.73 4.37
C SER A 146 4.64 5.11 5.79
N ILE A 147 4.71 6.40 6.12
CA ILE A 147 5.06 6.87 7.45
C ILE A 147 3.86 7.60 8.05
N PRO A 148 3.23 7.06 9.10
CA PRO A 148 2.14 7.72 9.81
C PRO A 148 2.62 9.03 10.44
N ASN A 149 1.95 10.13 10.14
CA ASN A 149 2.15 11.37 10.86
C ASN A 149 1.31 11.35 12.14
N LYS A 150 1.97 11.33 13.29
CA LYS A 150 1.28 11.40 14.59
C LYS A 150 1.01 12.87 14.90
N PRO A 151 -0.26 13.30 14.92
CA PRO A 151 -0.58 14.64 15.35
C PRO A 151 -0.23 14.84 16.83
N ASN A 152 0.28 16.03 17.16
CA ASN A 152 0.54 16.40 18.53
C ASN A 152 -0.70 17.15 19.08
N PHE A 153 -1.39 16.53 20.03
CA PHE A 153 -2.47 17.14 20.77
C PHE A 153 -2.06 17.24 22.24
N ASP A 154 -2.16 18.43 22.81
CA ASP A 154 -1.85 18.63 24.22
C ASP A 154 -2.81 17.77 25.10
N GLY A 155 -2.22 16.97 25.99
CA GLY A 155 -2.98 16.11 26.90
C GLY A 155 -3.48 14.80 26.29
N ILE A 156 -3.05 14.41 25.08
CA ILE A 156 -3.47 13.14 24.46
C ILE A 156 -3.04 11.94 25.28
N GLU A 157 -1.98 12.06 26.06
CA GLU A 157 -1.49 11.03 26.99
C GLU A 157 -2.42 10.78 28.19
N ASN A 158 -3.34 11.70 28.46
CA ASN A 158 -4.33 11.58 29.52
C ASN A 158 -5.66 10.96 29.03
N PHE A 159 -5.77 10.68 27.73
CA PHE A 159 -6.95 10.06 27.17
C PHE A 159 -6.96 8.57 27.53
N GLU A 160 -7.96 8.14 28.31
CA GLU A 160 -8.09 6.76 28.79
C GLU A 160 -8.73 5.81 27.78
N GLY A 161 -9.29 6.34 26.69
CA GLY A 161 -9.92 5.55 25.63
C GLY A 161 -8.92 4.99 24.62
N LYS A 162 -9.39 4.17 23.69
CA LYS A 162 -8.59 3.60 22.62
C LYS A 162 -8.31 4.65 21.54
N LEU A 163 -7.04 4.85 21.21
CA LEU A 163 -6.60 5.72 20.11
C LEU A 163 -6.31 4.87 18.87
N LEU A 164 -7.02 5.18 17.79
CA LEU A 164 -6.84 4.55 16.48
C LEU A 164 -6.39 5.61 15.45
N GLN A 165 -5.52 5.22 14.55
CA GLN A 165 -5.06 6.09 13.47
C GLN A 165 -5.25 5.39 12.13
N THR A 166 -5.88 6.04 11.15
CA THR A 166 -6.20 5.45 9.85
C THR A 166 -4.97 4.93 9.09
N SER A 167 -3.83 5.62 9.22
CA SER A 167 -2.56 5.21 8.58
C SER A 167 -1.78 4.12 9.34
N ASN A 168 -2.28 3.68 10.49
CA ASN A 168 -1.72 2.59 11.30
C ASN A 168 -2.85 1.84 11.98
N TRP A 169 -3.79 1.35 11.17
CA TRP A 169 -4.95 0.63 11.66
C TRP A 169 -4.58 -0.77 12.12
N PRO A 170 -5.10 -1.24 13.28
CA PRO A 170 -4.86 -2.60 13.74
C PRO A 170 -5.29 -3.66 12.72
N HIS A 171 -4.62 -4.80 12.73
CA HIS A 171 -4.98 -5.94 11.88
C HIS A 171 -6.22 -6.68 12.41
N GLU A 172 -6.46 -6.60 13.72
CA GLU A 172 -7.64 -7.16 14.34
C GLU A 172 -8.86 -6.30 14.01
N GLU A 173 -9.98 -6.95 13.82
CA GLU A 173 -11.27 -6.29 13.64
C GLU A 173 -11.58 -5.40 14.86
N GLN A 174 -12.07 -4.20 14.59
CA GLN A 174 -12.46 -3.24 15.61
C GLN A 174 -13.97 -3.17 15.68
N ASP A 175 -14.51 -3.50 16.84
CA ASP A 175 -15.94 -3.38 17.15
C ASP A 175 -16.21 -2.01 17.78
N PHE A 176 -17.16 -1.26 17.23
CA PHE A 176 -17.58 0.05 17.72
C PHE A 176 -18.98 0.03 18.35
N THR A 177 -19.57 -1.16 18.47
CA THR A 177 -20.91 -1.33 19.06
C THR A 177 -20.96 -0.79 20.48
N GLU A 178 -22.02 -0.03 20.80
CA GLU A 178 -22.25 0.58 22.11
C GLU A 178 -21.12 1.52 22.59
N GLN A 179 -20.28 2.03 21.66
CA GLN A 179 -19.18 2.94 21.99
C GLN A 179 -19.48 4.36 21.53
N LYS A 180 -18.98 5.33 22.32
CA LYS A 180 -18.96 6.75 21.95
C LYS A 180 -17.65 7.05 21.25
N ILE A 181 -17.74 7.40 19.98
CA ILE A 181 -16.59 7.55 19.09
C ILE A 181 -16.38 9.02 18.74
N ALA A 182 -15.11 9.44 18.79
CA ALA A 182 -14.68 10.76 18.32
C ALA A 182 -13.75 10.59 17.11
N ILE A 183 -14.09 11.23 16.00
CA ILE A 183 -13.24 11.26 14.80
C ILE A 183 -12.72 12.68 14.61
N ILE A 184 -11.39 12.81 14.52
CA ILE A 184 -10.72 14.09 14.31
C ILE A 184 -10.24 14.17 12.86
N GLY A 185 -10.82 15.08 12.11
CA GLY A 185 -10.54 15.30 10.69
C GLY A 185 -11.66 14.83 9.76
N THR A 186 -11.71 15.41 8.57
CA THR A 186 -12.70 15.12 7.51
C THR A 186 -12.02 15.00 6.14
N GLY A 187 -10.77 14.53 6.11
CA GLY A 187 -10.06 14.19 4.87
C GLY A 187 -10.56 12.87 4.26
N SER A 188 -9.96 12.43 3.17
CA SER A 188 -10.38 11.25 2.39
C SER A 188 -10.58 10.01 3.26
N SER A 189 -9.66 9.70 4.17
CA SER A 189 -9.78 8.55 5.06
C SER A 189 -10.98 8.65 6.01
N ALA A 190 -11.21 9.84 6.57
CA ALA A 190 -12.33 10.05 7.50
C ALA A 190 -13.68 9.97 6.78
N ILE A 191 -13.81 10.55 5.58
CA ILE A 191 -15.04 10.48 4.77
C ILE A 191 -15.41 9.01 4.47
N GLN A 192 -14.41 8.15 4.25
CA GLN A 192 -14.62 6.72 4.02
C GLN A 192 -14.99 5.96 5.30
N SER A 193 -14.38 6.32 6.45
CA SER A 193 -14.58 5.62 7.72
C SER A 193 -15.86 6.03 8.46
N ILE A 194 -16.22 7.31 8.41
CA ILE A 194 -17.34 7.88 9.16
C ILE A 194 -18.65 7.11 8.94
N PRO A 195 -19.08 6.83 7.70
CA PRO A 195 -20.35 6.11 7.47
C PRO A 195 -20.36 4.73 8.11
N ILE A 196 -19.25 3.98 7.98
CA ILE A 196 -19.15 2.61 8.48
C ILE A 196 -19.15 2.59 10.02
N ILE A 197 -18.40 3.51 10.64
CA ILE A 197 -18.35 3.63 12.10
C ILE A 197 -19.69 4.11 12.66
N ALA A 198 -20.36 5.02 11.96
CA ALA A 198 -21.67 5.54 12.38
C ALA A 198 -22.78 4.48 12.41
N GLU A 199 -22.68 3.42 11.59
CA GLU A 199 -23.63 2.30 11.61
C GLU A 199 -23.53 1.44 12.87
N GLN A 200 -22.39 1.49 13.58
CA GLN A 200 -22.11 0.64 14.74
C GLN A 200 -22.13 1.44 16.05
N ALA A 201 -21.60 2.67 16.03
CA ALA A 201 -21.39 3.47 17.23
C ALA A 201 -22.70 3.89 17.89
N GLU A 202 -22.73 3.91 19.25
CA GLU A 202 -23.84 4.50 20.01
C GLU A 202 -23.95 6.00 19.74
N GLU A 203 -22.82 6.69 19.78
CA GLU A 203 -22.72 8.12 19.46
C GLU A 203 -21.44 8.37 18.66
N LEU A 204 -21.53 9.21 17.63
CA LEU A 204 -20.38 9.60 16.82
C LEU A 204 -20.21 11.12 16.79
N TYR A 205 -19.04 11.58 17.22
CA TYR A 205 -18.64 12.98 17.20
C TYR A 205 -17.57 13.20 16.14
N VAL A 206 -17.80 14.13 15.21
CA VAL A 206 -16.84 14.47 14.14
C VAL A 206 -16.29 15.87 14.34
N PHE A 207 -14.98 15.98 14.54
CA PHE A 207 -14.30 17.25 14.74
C PHE A 207 -13.60 17.68 13.45
N GLN A 208 -14.04 18.82 12.91
CA GLN A 208 -13.51 19.38 11.69
C GLN A 208 -12.87 20.74 11.96
N ARG A 209 -11.59 20.90 11.59
CA ARG A 209 -10.90 22.19 11.62
C ARG A 209 -11.07 22.94 10.29
N THR A 210 -10.72 22.24 9.21
CA THR A 210 -10.79 22.79 7.85
C THR A 210 -11.77 21.93 7.04
N PRO A 211 -12.81 22.52 6.43
CA PRO A 211 -13.74 21.77 5.62
C PRO A 211 -13.06 21.21 4.36
N ASN A 212 -13.38 19.98 4.04
CA ASN A 212 -12.99 19.35 2.77
C ASN A 212 -14.23 19.24 1.90
N TYR A 213 -14.08 19.63 0.63
CA TYR A 213 -15.13 19.41 -0.35
C TYR A 213 -15.05 18.00 -0.88
N SER A 214 -16.18 17.32 -0.92
CA SER A 214 -16.32 16.00 -1.51
C SER A 214 -17.54 15.96 -2.42
N ILE A 215 -17.45 15.14 -3.45
CA ILE A 215 -18.56 14.87 -4.36
C ILE A 215 -18.92 13.38 -4.27
N PRO A 216 -20.19 13.01 -4.51
CA PRO A 216 -20.58 11.62 -4.58
C PRO A 216 -19.75 10.87 -5.62
N SER A 217 -19.13 9.76 -5.23
CA SER A 217 -18.32 8.93 -6.12
C SER A 217 -19.18 8.18 -7.14
N ASN A 218 -20.49 8.03 -6.85
CA ASN A 218 -21.40 7.18 -7.62
C ASN A 218 -20.78 5.78 -7.84
N ASN A 219 -20.22 5.21 -6.76
CA ASN A 219 -19.70 3.86 -6.77
C ASN A 219 -20.83 2.85 -6.91
N GLY A 220 -20.53 1.72 -7.53
CA GLY A 220 -21.45 0.62 -7.71
C GLY A 220 -20.76 -0.57 -8.33
N PRO A 221 -21.51 -1.67 -8.52
CA PRO A 221 -20.99 -2.86 -9.18
C PRO A 221 -20.36 -2.52 -10.53
N MET A 222 -19.27 -3.21 -10.85
CA MET A 222 -18.61 -3.06 -12.15
C MET A 222 -19.53 -3.62 -13.24
N ASP A 223 -19.90 -2.77 -14.19
CA ASP A 223 -20.67 -3.20 -15.34
C ASP A 223 -19.73 -3.87 -16.36
N LYS A 224 -19.96 -5.15 -16.61
CA LYS A 224 -19.16 -5.93 -17.56
C LYS A 224 -19.26 -5.39 -19.00
N SER A 225 -20.32 -4.68 -19.35
CA SER A 225 -20.44 -4.02 -20.65
C SER A 225 -19.49 -2.83 -20.78
N CYS A 226 -19.16 -2.17 -19.66
CA CYS A 226 -18.18 -1.09 -19.64
C CYS A 226 -16.73 -1.59 -19.84
N LEU A 227 -16.42 -2.83 -19.48
CA LEU A 227 -15.07 -3.42 -19.66
C LEU A 227 -14.64 -3.44 -21.13
N LEU A 228 -15.58 -3.63 -22.06
CA LEU A 228 -15.32 -3.64 -23.50
C LEU A 228 -15.04 -2.24 -24.07
N TYR A 229 -15.53 -1.17 -23.41
CA TYR A 229 -15.38 0.21 -23.89
C TYR A 229 -14.26 1.01 -23.21
N THR A 230 -13.87 0.60 -22.00
CA THR A 230 -12.89 1.35 -21.19
C THR A 230 -11.52 0.68 -21.10
N SER A 231 -11.38 -0.56 -21.59
CA SER A 231 -10.07 -1.13 -21.82
C SER A 231 -9.36 -0.24 -22.86
N PRO A 232 -8.21 0.38 -22.54
CA PRO A 232 -7.51 1.16 -23.54
C PRO A 232 -7.21 0.25 -24.72
N SER A 233 -7.74 0.62 -25.90
CA SER A 233 -7.35 -0.03 -27.14
C SER A 233 -5.82 0.03 -27.20
N PRO A 234 -5.14 -1.07 -27.47
CA PRO A 234 -3.72 -1.01 -27.74
C PRO A 234 -3.57 -0.12 -28.99
N ARG A 235 -3.24 1.13 -28.76
CA ARG A 235 -2.79 2.02 -29.82
C ARG A 235 -1.28 1.96 -29.81
N ASP A 236 -0.81 1.30 -30.86
CA ASP A 236 0.47 1.39 -31.54
C ASP A 236 1.72 1.76 -30.72
#